data_b131ada84fdc6a72117aa61ba7b076ef
#
_entry.id   b131ada84fdc6a72117aa61ba7b076ef
#
_cell.length_a   1.000
_cell.length_b   1.000
_cell.length_c   1.000
_cell.angle_alpha   90.00
_cell.angle_beta   90.00
_cell.angle_gamma   90.00
#
_symmetry.space_group_name_H-M   'P 1'
#
loop_
_entity.id
_entity.type
_entity.pdbx_description
1 polymer ?
#
loop_
_entity_poly.entity_id
_entity_poly.type
_entity_poly.pdbx_seq_one_letter_code
_entity_poly.pdbx_strand_id
1 'polypeptide(L)'
;GMKFTNAHVTNSVCVPSRTSIMTGRYAFRFKKGEQGGPWGFIGLQFPTTQHTLGDMFQSGGYRTGYVGKWHLGTRMTTKDGKIQGTENTDFTKPIQIGPTDYGFDECFFLPGSLDMFPYAYIRGKKWQGSVTAQKGWSAFNRVGPSAEDFLDTEVLSTFCDEAGKFISSSSKKKDPFFLFVALTAPHTPSSPEAEFEGKSGMGVYGDFVMNTDACIGRVR
;
A
#
# COMPACT_ATOMS: atom_id res chain seq x y z
N GLY A 1 20.57 -17.89 0.24
CA GLY A 1 19.39 -17.42 -0.45
C GLY A 1 19.55 -17.48 -1.96
N MET A 2 18.45 -17.33 -2.68
CA MET A 2 18.44 -17.31 -4.15
C MET A 2 18.71 -15.90 -4.66
N LYS A 3 19.56 -15.75 -5.68
CA LYS A 3 19.84 -14.49 -6.37
C LYS A 3 19.38 -14.59 -7.82
N PHE A 4 18.46 -13.73 -8.22
CA PHE A 4 18.00 -13.63 -9.60
C PHE A 4 18.89 -12.65 -10.37
N THR A 5 19.57 -13.14 -11.41
CA THR A 5 20.48 -12.33 -12.24
C THR A 5 19.81 -11.76 -13.49
N ASN A 6 18.58 -12.19 -13.79
CA ASN A 6 17.80 -11.75 -14.94
C ASN A 6 16.30 -11.65 -14.57
N ALA A 7 15.99 -10.75 -13.63
CA ALA A 7 14.62 -10.51 -13.19
C ALA A 7 14.02 -9.32 -13.95
N HIS A 8 12.79 -9.48 -14.44
CA HIS A 8 12.05 -8.45 -15.17
C HIS A 8 10.69 -8.21 -14.56
N VAL A 9 10.26 -6.95 -14.57
CA VAL A 9 8.88 -6.58 -14.25
C VAL A 9 8.02 -6.60 -15.51
N THR A 10 6.74 -6.85 -15.36
CA THR A 10 5.80 -6.96 -16.49
C THR A 10 5.43 -5.62 -17.11
N ASN A 11 5.59 -4.53 -16.38
CA ASN A 11 5.25 -3.16 -16.78
C ASN A 11 6.14 -2.14 -16.07
N SER A 12 6.27 -0.95 -16.65
CA SER A 12 7.09 0.15 -16.12
C SER A 12 6.36 1.06 -15.13
N VAL A 13 5.07 0.82 -14.82
CA VAL A 13 4.25 1.63 -13.91
C VAL A 13 3.63 0.77 -12.79
N CYS A 14 3.28 1.42 -11.68
CA CYS A 14 2.92 0.75 -10.43
C CYS A 14 1.67 -0.13 -10.55
N VAL A 15 0.52 0.39 -10.97
CA VAL A 15 -0.74 -0.37 -11.01
C VAL A 15 -0.63 -1.65 -11.83
N PRO A 16 -0.19 -1.64 -13.10
CA PRO A 16 -0.13 -2.85 -13.90
C PRO A 16 0.92 -3.85 -13.39
N SER A 17 2.07 -3.39 -12.87
CA SER A 17 3.06 -4.29 -12.25
C SER A 17 2.51 -4.95 -10.99
N ARG A 18 1.86 -4.18 -10.12
CA ARG A 18 1.21 -4.69 -8.91
C ARG A 18 0.10 -5.67 -9.23
N THR A 19 -0.72 -5.36 -10.24
CA THR A 19 -1.75 -6.28 -10.75
C THR A 19 -1.15 -7.62 -11.16
N SER A 20 -0.06 -7.59 -11.93
CA SER A 20 0.60 -8.82 -12.38
C SER A 20 1.22 -9.63 -11.23
N ILE A 21 1.87 -8.96 -10.27
CA ILE A 21 2.42 -9.62 -9.08
C ILE A 21 1.30 -10.27 -8.27
N MET A 22 0.22 -9.54 -8.03
CA MET A 22 -0.87 -9.99 -7.18
C MET A 22 -1.68 -11.14 -7.79
N THR A 23 -1.85 -11.15 -9.12
CA THR A 23 -2.77 -12.07 -9.82
C THR A 23 -2.08 -13.15 -10.66
N GLY A 24 -0.75 -13.07 -10.85
CA GLY A 24 -0.02 -13.95 -11.78
C GLY A 24 -0.38 -13.74 -13.25
N ARG A 25 -1.10 -12.66 -13.59
CA ARG A 25 -1.57 -12.38 -14.96
C ARG A 25 -1.12 -10.99 -15.40
N TYR A 26 -0.81 -10.84 -16.68
CA TYR A 26 -0.56 -9.51 -17.24
C TYR A 26 -1.77 -8.60 -17.08
N ALA A 27 -1.55 -7.36 -16.66
CA ALA A 27 -2.62 -6.40 -16.38
C ALA A 27 -3.53 -6.15 -17.58
N PHE A 28 -3.01 -6.15 -18.80
CA PHE A 28 -3.78 -5.96 -20.03
C PHE A 28 -4.78 -7.10 -20.33
N ARG A 29 -4.68 -8.24 -19.62
CA ARG A 29 -5.64 -9.35 -19.75
C ARG A 29 -6.92 -9.12 -18.95
N PHE A 30 -6.92 -8.15 -18.07
CA PHE A 30 -8.15 -7.74 -17.39
C PHE A 30 -8.92 -6.76 -18.27
N LYS A 31 -10.23 -6.93 -18.33
CA LYS A 31 -11.10 -5.88 -18.85
C LYS A 31 -10.88 -4.64 -17.99
N LYS A 32 -11.18 -3.44 -18.54
CA LYS A 32 -11.08 -2.19 -17.80
C LYS A 32 -11.67 -2.37 -16.40
N GLY A 33 -10.90 -2.02 -15.38
CA GLY A 33 -11.31 -2.12 -13.98
C GLY A 33 -12.55 -1.28 -13.67
N GLU A 34 -13.03 -1.35 -12.44
CA GLU A 34 -14.14 -0.51 -12.01
C GLU A 34 -13.79 0.98 -12.19
N GLN A 35 -14.78 1.77 -12.49
CA GLN A 35 -14.62 3.21 -12.56
C GLN A 35 -14.37 3.74 -11.12
N GLY A 36 -13.39 4.60 -10.97
CA GLY A 36 -13.02 5.24 -9.71
C GLY A 36 -12.63 6.67 -9.92
N GLY A 37 -12.30 7.34 -8.83
CA GLY A 37 -11.71 8.66 -8.82
C GLY A 37 -10.21 8.64 -9.14
N PRO A 38 -9.53 9.78 -9.01
CA PRO A 38 -8.11 9.88 -9.26
C PRO A 38 -7.28 9.28 -8.10
N TRP A 39 -6.05 8.92 -8.40
CA TRP A 39 -5.00 8.54 -7.47
C TRP A 39 -5.37 7.36 -6.57
N GLY A 40 -5.41 7.53 -5.25
CA GLY A 40 -5.82 6.47 -4.32
C GLY A 40 -7.32 6.14 -4.32
N PHE A 41 -8.12 6.93 -5.04
CA PHE A 41 -9.55 6.64 -5.24
C PHE A 41 -9.84 5.79 -6.47
N ILE A 42 -8.82 5.23 -7.13
CA ILE A 42 -9.06 4.32 -8.27
C ILE A 42 -9.97 3.17 -7.87
N GLY A 43 -10.85 2.76 -8.80
CA GLY A 43 -11.68 1.59 -8.63
C GLY A 43 -10.89 0.29 -8.74
N LEU A 44 -11.54 -0.84 -8.43
CA LEU A 44 -10.91 -2.15 -8.43
C LEU A 44 -10.30 -2.48 -9.79
N GLN A 45 -9.05 -2.87 -9.82
CA GLN A 45 -8.32 -3.18 -11.05
C GLN A 45 -8.64 -4.58 -11.59
N PHE A 46 -9.16 -5.45 -10.73
CA PHE A 46 -9.65 -6.79 -11.06
C PHE A 46 -10.79 -7.16 -10.11
N PRO A 47 -11.68 -8.09 -10.53
CA PRO A 47 -12.82 -8.48 -9.71
C PRO A 47 -12.39 -9.24 -8.45
N THR A 48 -13.19 -9.19 -7.40
CA THR A 48 -12.95 -9.94 -6.15
C THR A 48 -12.99 -11.47 -6.33
N THR A 49 -13.50 -11.95 -7.44
CA THR A 49 -13.46 -13.37 -7.82
C THR A 49 -12.12 -13.79 -8.44
N GLN A 50 -11.21 -12.85 -8.70
CA GLN A 50 -9.86 -13.16 -9.18
C GLN A 50 -9.02 -13.71 -8.05
N HIS A 51 -8.55 -14.95 -8.20
CA HIS A 51 -7.57 -15.50 -7.27
C HIS A 51 -6.28 -14.69 -7.27
N THR A 52 -5.80 -14.39 -6.09
CA THR A 52 -4.62 -13.57 -5.85
C THR A 52 -3.53 -14.37 -5.13
N LEU A 53 -2.38 -13.73 -4.98
CA LEU A 53 -1.29 -14.25 -4.16
C LEU A 53 -1.75 -14.47 -2.69
N GLY A 54 -2.58 -13.56 -2.16
CA GLY A 54 -3.20 -13.70 -0.83
C GLY A 54 -4.06 -14.96 -0.73
N ASP A 55 -5.00 -15.15 -1.67
CA ASP A 55 -5.87 -16.34 -1.70
C ASP A 55 -5.08 -17.63 -1.83
N MET A 56 -4.00 -17.63 -2.60
CA MET A 56 -3.14 -18.79 -2.78
C MET A 56 -2.50 -19.24 -1.46
N PHE A 57 -1.93 -18.31 -0.71
CA PHE A 57 -1.33 -18.63 0.58
C PHE A 57 -2.37 -18.96 1.65
N GLN A 58 -3.48 -18.19 1.69
CA GLN A 58 -4.56 -18.44 2.64
C GLN A 58 -5.16 -19.86 2.45
N SER A 59 -5.44 -20.25 1.21
CA SER A 59 -5.93 -21.60 0.89
C SER A 59 -4.90 -22.70 1.18
N GLY A 60 -3.61 -22.35 1.18
CA GLY A 60 -2.52 -23.23 1.61
C GLY A 60 -2.35 -23.35 3.14
N GLY A 61 -3.24 -22.74 3.93
CA GLY A 61 -3.18 -22.77 5.39
C GLY A 61 -2.21 -21.78 6.03
N TYR A 62 -1.76 -20.79 5.28
CA TYR A 62 -0.94 -19.71 5.81
C TYR A 62 -1.80 -18.62 6.42
N ARG A 63 -1.36 -18.06 7.54
CA ARG A 63 -1.84 -16.77 8.00
C ARG A 63 -1.27 -15.67 7.09
N THR A 64 -2.11 -14.83 6.52
CA THR A 64 -1.73 -13.89 5.48
C THR A 64 -1.79 -12.45 5.97
N GLY A 65 -0.77 -11.66 5.65
CA GLY A 65 -0.68 -10.24 5.98
C GLY A 65 -0.28 -9.38 4.79
N TYR A 66 -0.81 -8.16 4.74
CA TYR A 66 -0.45 -7.14 3.78
C TYR A 66 -0.09 -5.84 4.48
N VAL A 67 1.11 -5.31 4.24
CA VAL A 67 1.55 -4.01 4.77
C VAL A 67 2.13 -3.16 3.66
N GLY A 68 1.65 -1.91 3.53
CA GLY A 68 2.24 -0.95 2.61
C GLY A 68 1.29 -0.38 1.56
N LYS A 69 1.82 0.10 0.45
CA LYS A 69 1.06 0.67 -0.68
C LYS A 69 0.22 -0.40 -1.37
N TRP A 70 -1.10 -0.20 -1.44
CA TRP A 70 -2.00 -1.08 -2.19
C TRP A 70 -2.07 -0.71 -3.68
N HIS A 71 -2.66 0.40 -4.00
CA HIS A 71 -2.79 0.97 -5.35
C HIS A 71 -3.32 -0.02 -6.42
N LEU A 72 -4.22 -0.91 -6.01
CA LEU A 72 -4.94 -1.86 -6.87
C LEU A 72 -6.45 -1.59 -6.87
N GLY A 73 -6.83 -0.44 -6.33
CA GLY A 73 -8.20 -0.03 -6.14
C GLY A 73 -8.80 -0.55 -4.84
N THR A 74 -9.62 0.29 -4.27
CA THR A 74 -10.48 -0.02 -3.12
C THR A 74 -11.90 0.39 -3.47
N ARG A 75 -12.90 -0.21 -2.86
CA ARG A 75 -14.26 0.32 -2.90
C ARG A 75 -14.53 1.02 -1.58
N MET A 76 -14.54 2.35 -1.62
CA MET A 76 -14.78 3.19 -0.45
C MET A 76 -16.27 3.47 -0.27
N THR A 77 -16.68 3.74 0.96
CA THR A 77 -18.03 4.21 1.24
C THR A 77 -18.15 5.68 0.85
N THR A 78 -19.20 6.05 0.13
CA THR A 78 -19.46 7.43 -0.30
C THR A 78 -20.74 7.95 0.32
N LYS A 79 -20.83 9.27 0.51
CA LYS A 79 -21.98 9.96 1.12
C LYS A 79 -23.20 9.99 0.20
N ASP A 80 -22.98 9.86 -1.10
CA ASP A 80 -23.99 10.04 -2.15
C ASP A 80 -24.23 8.79 -3.02
N GLY A 81 -23.54 7.69 -2.71
CA GLY A 81 -23.65 6.44 -3.47
C GLY A 81 -23.04 6.47 -4.88
N LYS A 82 -22.36 7.57 -5.26
CA LYS A 82 -21.69 7.72 -6.56
C LYS A 82 -20.27 7.21 -6.53
N ILE A 83 -19.58 7.33 -7.66
CA ILE A 83 -18.15 7.01 -7.80
C ILE A 83 -17.35 7.78 -6.76
N GLN A 84 -16.52 7.09 -6.03
CA GLN A 84 -15.68 7.64 -4.97
C GLN A 84 -14.70 8.70 -5.47
N GLY A 85 -14.48 9.72 -4.68
CA GLY A 85 -13.56 10.81 -4.95
C GLY A 85 -13.32 11.66 -3.71
N THR A 86 -12.61 12.77 -3.88
CA THR A 86 -12.23 13.67 -2.78
C THR A 86 -13.42 14.25 -2.01
N GLU A 87 -14.51 14.58 -2.74
CA GLU A 87 -15.64 15.33 -2.17
C GLU A 87 -16.67 14.46 -1.48
N ASN A 88 -16.82 13.20 -1.94
CA ASN A 88 -17.93 12.36 -1.52
C ASN A 88 -17.53 11.12 -0.71
N THR A 89 -16.24 10.80 -0.60
CA THR A 89 -15.81 9.68 0.24
C THR A 89 -16.12 9.98 1.71
N ASP A 90 -16.76 9.02 2.38
CA ASP A 90 -17.06 9.10 3.81
C ASP A 90 -15.97 8.40 4.62
N PHE A 91 -14.97 9.18 5.05
CA PHE A 91 -13.85 8.69 5.85
C PHE A 91 -14.22 8.27 7.27
N THR A 92 -15.47 8.53 7.71
CA THR A 92 -15.97 8.05 9.01
C THR A 92 -16.48 6.61 8.94
N LYS A 93 -16.64 6.07 7.73
CA LYS A 93 -17.15 4.73 7.48
C LYS A 93 -16.04 3.81 6.97
N PRO A 94 -16.12 2.51 7.28
CA PRO A 94 -15.20 1.53 6.72
C PRO A 94 -15.25 1.53 5.18
N ILE A 95 -14.16 1.16 4.55
CA ILE A 95 -14.17 0.80 3.13
C ILE A 95 -14.94 -0.51 2.93
N GLN A 96 -15.49 -0.70 1.74
CA GLN A 96 -16.28 -1.89 1.41
C GLN A 96 -15.38 -3.03 0.94
N ILE A 97 -14.42 -2.75 0.04
CA ILE A 97 -13.49 -3.72 -0.55
C ILE A 97 -12.07 -3.19 -0.48
N GLY A 98 -11.15 -4.05 -0.04
CA GLY A 98 -9.72 -3.80 0.05
C GLY A 98 -8.92 -5.10 0.12
N PRO A 99 -7.66 -5.09 0.57
CA PRO A 99 -6.81 -6.29 0.60
C PRO A 99 -7.41 -7.50 1.31
N THR A 100 -8.25 -7.28 2.33
CA THR A 100 -8.94 -8.39 3.05
C THR A 100 -9.94 -9.16 2.20
N ASP A 101 -10.36 -8.61 1.08
CA ASP A 101 -11.26 -9.29 0.13
C ASP A 101 -10.48 -10.05 -0.96
N TYR A 102 -9.15 -10.12 -0.81
CA TYR A 102 -8.20 -10.75 -1.73
C TYR A 102 -7.25 -11.70 -0.98
N GLY A 103 -7.76 -12.40 0.05
CA GLY A 103 -7.05 -13.46 0.76
C GLY A 103 -6.00 -12.98 1.78
N PHE A 104 -6.07 -11.72 2.24
CA PHE A 104 -5.24 -11.26 3.35
C PHE A 104 -6.07 -11.17 4.64
N ASP A 105 -5.70 -11.96 5.66
CA ASP A 105 -6.37 -11.98 6.96
C ASP A 105 -6.21 -10.66 7.70
N GLU A 106 -5.03 -10.06 7.59
CA GLU A 106 -4.72 -8.76 8.18
C GLU A 106 -4.10 -7.83 7.15
N CYS A 107 -4.44 -6.56 7.21
CA CYS A 107 -3.78 -5.55 6.39
C CYS A 107 -3.67 -4.19 7.08
N PHE A 108 -2.55 -3.52 6.76
CA PHE A 108 -2.32 -2.12 7.10
C PHE A 108 -1.70 -1.43 5.88
N PHE A 109 -2.40 -0.47 5.29
CA PHE A 109 -2.00 0.00 3.97
C PHE A 109 -2.39 1.44 3.67
N LEU A 110 -1.73 2.02 2.65
CA LEU A 110 -2.16 3.23 1.96
C LEU A 110 -2.90 2.85 0.67
N PRO A 111 -4.07 3.42 0.40
CA PRO A 111 -4.79 3.17 -0.87
C PRO A 111 -4.06 3.75 -2.08
N GLY A 112 -3.38 4.89 -1.91
CA GLY A 112 -2.50 5.53 -2.89
C GLY A 112 -1.02 5.37 -2.55
N SER A 113 -0.30 6.48 -2.47
CA SER A 113 1.13 6.55 -2.17
C SER A 113 1.46 7.91 -1.56
N LEU A 114 2.74 8.23 -1.34
CA LEU A 114 3.17 9.55 -0.84
C LEU A 114 2.89 10.71 -1.82
N ASP A 115 2.71 10.40 -3.10
CA ASP A 115 2.33 11.35 -4.15
C ASP A 115 0.85 11.31 -4.53
N MET A 116 0.06 10.43 -3.90
CA MET A 116 -1.32 10.10 -4.29
C MET A 116 -2.24 10.00 -3.08
N PHE A 117 -3.06 11.02 -2.87
CA PHE A 117 -4.07 11.02 -1.82
C PHE A 117 -5.16 9.93 -2.02
N PRO A 118 -5.91 9.57 -0.95
CA PRO A 118 -5.89 10.12 0.40
C PRO A 118 -4.65 9.68 1.19
N TYR A 119 -4.05 10.63 1.93
CA TYR A 119 -2.91 10.41 2.79
C TYR A 119 -3.40 9.96 4.16
N ALA A 120 -3.86 8.72 4.24
CA ALA A 120 -4.36 8.11 5.46
C ALA A 120 -4.20 6.60 5.37
N TYR A 121 -3.84 5.98 6.47
CA TYR A 121 -3.74 4.53 6.57
C TYR A 121 -5.11 3.88 6.73
N ILE A 122 -5.20 2.64 6.28
CA ILE A 122 -6.35 1.77 6.51
C ILE A 122 -5.85 0.48 7.18
N ARG A 123 -6.48 0.12 8.31
CA ARG A 123 -6.27 -1.16 8.98
C ARG A 123 -7.51 -2.04 8.79
N GLY A 124 -7.34 -3.19 8.17
CA GLY A 124 -8.48 -4.00 7.74
C GLY A 124 -9.35 -3.19 6.78
N LYS A 125 -10.51 -2.75 7.24
CA LYS A 125 -11.42 -1.87 6.48
C LYS A 125 -11.60 -0.48 7.11
N LYS A 126 -10.92 -0.17 8.21
CA LYS A 126 -11.12 1.08 8.98
C LYS A 126 -9.99 2.07 8.71
N TRP A 127 -10.37 3.30 8.42
CA TRP A 127 -9.45 4.42 8.37
C TRP A 127 -8.77 4.62 9.73
N GLN A 128 -7.51 5.00 9.69
CA GLN A 128 -6.73 5.34 10.88
C GLN A 128 -6.58 6.85 10.95
N GLY A 129 -6.78 7.40 12.15
CA GLY A 129 -6.80 8.85 12.35
C GLY A 129 -8.07 9.52 11.81
N SER A 130 -8.12 10.85 11.95
CA SER A 130 -9.19 11.71 11.46
C SER A 130 -8.79 12.31 10.11
N VAL A 131 -9.49 11.95 9.04
CA VAL A 131 -9.18 12.44 7.67
C VAL A 131 -9.94 13.74 7.42
N THR A 132 -9.50 14.81 8.06
CA THR A 132 -10.11 16.15 8.03
C THR A 132 -9.16 17.23 7.51
N ALA A 133 -7.87 16.91 7.40
CA ALA A 133 -6.84 17.79 6.86
C ALA A 133 -6.71 17.65 5.34
N GLN A 134 -6.00 18.59 4.75
CA GLN A 134 -5.50 18.52 3.39
C GLN A 134 -3.98 18.61 3.39
N LYS A 135 -3.35 17.87 2.51
CA LYS A 135 -1.90 17.81 2.35
C LYS A 135 -1.52 17.84 0.88
N GLY A 136 -0.28 18.23 0.62
CA GLY A 136 0.28 18.32 -0.71
C GLY A 136 0.53 19.77 -1.16
N TRP A 137 1.44 19.94 -2.15
CA TRP A 137 1.84 21.28 -2.64
C TRP A 137 2.39 21.24 -4.07
N SER A 138 2.44 20.10 -4.74
CA SER A 138 3.07 20.00 -6.06
C SER A 138 2.46 18.89 -6.93
N ALA A 139 2.93 18.80 -8.17
CA ALA A 139 2.55 17.71 -9.08
C ALA A 139 2.94 16.30 -8.59
N PHE A 140 4.00 16.21 -7.77
CA PHE A 140 4.50 14.94 -7.18
C PHE A 140 4.18 14.80 -5.68
N ASN A 141 3.44 15.74 -5.13
CA ASN A 141 2.84 15.69 -3.81
C ASN A 141 1.49 16.40 -3.92
N ARG A 142 0.52 15.68 -4.45
CA ARG A 142 -0.75 16.24 -4.90
C ARG A 142 -1.62 16.65 -3.73
N VAL A 143 -2.25 17.80 -3.84
CA VAL A 143 -3.17 18.32 -2.81
C VAL A 143 -4.41 17.45 -2.73
N GLY A 144 -4.69 16.93 -1.54
CA GLY A 144 -5.87 16.12 -1.29
C GLY A 144 -6.06 15.72 0.17
N PRO A 145 -7.12 14.95 0.46
CA PRO A 145 -7.48 14.54 1.82
C PRO A 145 -6.33 13.84 2.55
N SER A 146 -6.14 14.20 3.82
CA SER A 146 -5.12 13.64 4.70
C SER A 146 -5.66 13.41 6.11
N ALA A 147 -5.16 12.38 6.78
CA ALA A 147 -5.27 12.33 8.22
C ALA A 147 -4.46 13.46 8.87
N GLU A 148 -4.93 13.98 9.99
CA GLU A 148 -4.31 15.12 10.68
C GLU A 148 -2.88 14.80 11.15
N ASP A 149 -2.64 13.57 11.52
CA ASP A 149 -1.39 13.02 12.05
C ASP A 149 -0.51 12.34 10.99
N PHE A 150 -0.84 12.43 9.71
CA PHE A 150 -0.08 11.79 8.65
C PHE A 150 1.22 12.53 8.33
N LEU A 151 2.36 11.87 8.51
CA LEU A 151 3.69 12.39 8.19
C LEU A 151 4.39 11.50 7.16
N ASP A 152 4.81 12.07 6.03
CA ASP A 152 5.49 11.33 4.94
C ASP A 152 6.78 10.66 5.42
N THR A 153 7.52 11.35 6.29
CA THR A 153 8.79 10.88 6.84
C THR A 153 8.64 9.69 7.77
N GLU A 154 7.46 9.42 8.31
CA GLU A 154 7.21 8.31 9.23
C GLU A 154 6.58 7.07 8.55
N VAL A 155 6.32 7.14 7.24
CA VAL A 155 5.61 6.06 6.53
C VAL A 155 6.42 4.78 6.49
N LEU A 156 7.75 4.85 6.31
CA LEU A 156 8.60 3.67 6.27
C LEU A 156 8.69 2.99 7.64
N SER A 157 8.96 3.75 8.70
CA SER A 157 9.00 3.21 10.07
C SER A 157 7.64 2.64 10.48
N THR A 158 6.55 3.32 10.15
CA THR A 158 5.19 2.83 10.40
C THR A 158 4.94 1.48 9.73
N PHE A 159 5.30 1.33 8.46
CA PHE A 159 5.14 0.03 7.78
C PHE A 159 6.05 -1.04 8.35
N CYS A 160 7.29 -0.72 8.73
CA CYS A 160 8.19 -1.67 9.37
C CYS A 160 7.65 -2.14 10.71
N ASP A 161 7.11 -1.23 11.51
CA ASP A 161 6.54 -1.56 12.82
C ASP A 161 5.30 -2.45 12.67
N GLU A 162 4.43 -2.16 11.71
CA GLU A 162 3.26 -3.00 11.43
C GLU A 162 3.64 -4.39 10.89
N ALA A 163 4.65 -4.46 10.02
CA ALA A 163 5.22 -5.72 9.57
C ALA A 163 5.80 -6.52 10.75
N GLY A 164 6.58 -5.87 11.62
CA GLY A 164 7.14 -6.48 12.83
C GLY A 164 6.08 -7.00 13.81
N LYS A 165 4.98 -6.24 14.01
CA LYS A 165 3.84 -6.67 14.82
C LYS A 165 3.18 -7.93 14.24
N PHE A 166 2.96 -7.98 12.92
CA PHE A 166 2.41 -9.15 12.24
C PHE A 166 3.33 -10.37 12.40
N ILE A 167 4.62 -10.22 12.14
CA ILE A 167 5.61 -11.30 12.28
C ILE A 167 5.65 -11.81 13.72
N SER A 168 5.76 -10.91 14.70
CA SER A 168 5.81 -11.26 16.13
C SER A 168 4.55 -11.96 16.62
N SER A 169 3.39 -11.60 16.11
CA SER A 169 2.13 -12.26 16.45
C SER A 169 1.98 -13.60 15.76
N SER A 170 2.50 -13.72 14.52
CA SER A 170 2.41 -14.94 13.71
C SER A 170 3.41 -15.99 14.16
N SER A 171 4.63 -15.63 14.53
CA SER A 171 5.67 -16.54 15.00
C SER A 171 5.30 -17.32 16.27
N LYS A 172 4.31 -16.83 17.02
CA LYS A 172 3.75 -17.51 18.22
C LYS A 172 2.71 -18.59 17.89
N LYS A 173 2.31 -18.70 16.62
CA LYS A 173 1.33 -19.66 16.14
C LYS A 173 2.01 -20.86 15.48
N LYS A 174 1.29 -21.98 15.35
CA LYS A 174 1.79 -23.20 14.69
C LYS A 174 1.73 -23.09 13.17
N ASP A 175 0.77 -22.33 12.67
CA ASP A 175 0.55 -22.18 11.24
C ASP A 175 1.64 -21.30 10.61
N PRO A 176 2.11 -21.62 9.42
CA PRO A 176 3.03 -20.76 8.69
C PRO A 176 2.35 -19.43 8.35
N PHE A 177 3.14 -18.39 8.12
CA PHE A 177 2.60 -17.11 7.69
C PHE A 177 3.22 -16.64 6.37
N PHE A 178 2.46 -15.84 5.66
CA PHE A 178 2.88 -15.08 4.49
C PHE A 178 2.62 -13.61 4.72
N LEU A 179 3.65 -12.79 4.66
CA LEU A 179 3.54 -11.33 4.76
C LEU A 179 4.01 -10.68 3.47
N PHE A 180 3.14 -9.92 2.82
CA PHE A 180 3.49 -9.09 1.66
C PHE A 180 3.76 -7.67 2.12
N VAL A 181 5.04 -7.25 2.09
CA VAL A 181 5.46 -5.89 2.43
C VAL A 181 5.69 -5.09 1.15
N ALA A 182 4.85 -4.11 0.92
CA ALA A 182 4.82 -3.28 -0.29
C ALA A 182 5.18 -1.83 0.04
N LEU A 183 6.46 -1.53 0.24
CA LEU A 183 6.91 -0.19 0.60
C LEU A 183 6.52 0.84 -0.46
N THR A 184 6.33 2.10 -0.02
CA THR A 184 6.15 3.25 -0.90
C THR A 184 7.47 3.69 -1.52
N ALA A 185 8.58 3.45 -0.82
CA ALA A 185 9.94 3.81 -1.21
C ALA A 185 10.54 2.81 -2.22
N PRO A 186 11.52 3.24 -3.02
CA PRO A 186 12.08 4.60 -3.10
C PRO A 186 11.36 5.50 -4.14
N HIS A 187 10.05 5.38 -4.30
CA HIS A 187 9.24 6.21 -5.21
C HIS A 187 9.16 7.68 -4.71
N THR A 188 9.10 8.62 -5.61
CA THR A 188 8.88 10.06 -5.33
C THR A 188 7.51 10.31 -4.66
N PRO A 189 7.41 11.25 -3.69
CA PRO A 189 8.45 12.09 -3.12
C PRO A 189 9.41 11.31 -2.22
N SER A 190 10.69 11.70 -2.24
CA SER A 190 11.67 11.14 -1.32
C SER A 190 11.55 11.85 0.03
N SER A 191 11.12 11.12 1.03
CA SER A 191 10.89 11.62 2.39
C SER A 191 11.60 10.73 3.40
N PRO A 192 12.94 10.83 3.50
CA PRO A 192 13.70 10.07 4.49
C PRO A 192 13.35 10.52 5.90
N GLU A 193 13.48 9.62 6.86
CA GLU A 193 13.46 9.96 8.28
C GLU A 193 14.67 10.85 8.62
N ALA A 194 14.51 11.74 9.59
CA ALA A 194 15.53 12.74 9.96
C ALA A 194 16.90 12.15 10.24
N GLU A 195 16.96 10.93 10.79
CA GLU A 195 18.21 10.24 11.07
C GLU A 195 19.02 9.88 9.80
N PHE A 196 18.39 9.82 8.64
CA PHE A 196 19.03 9.50 7.36
C PHE A 196 19.40 10.74 6.54
N GLU A 197 18.91 11.91 6.92
CA GLU A 197 19.18 13.15 6.17
C GLU A 197 20.70 13.45 6.08
N GLY A 198 21.18 13.65 4.87
CA GLY A 198 22.59 13.91 4.55
C GLY A 198 23.53 12.72 4.71
N LYS A 199 23.04 11.53 5.07
CA LYS A 199 23.91 10.38 5.37
C LYS A 199 24.48 9.68 4.13
N SER A 200 23.78 9.69 3.03
CA SER A 200 24.23 9.02 1.81
C SER A 200 25.34 9.76 1.07
N GLY A 201 25.45 11.07 1.25
CA GLY A 201 26.26 11.94 0.39
C GLY A 201 25.78 12.05 -1.06
N MET A 202 24.61 11.47 -1.38
CA MET A 202 24.03 11.40 -2.73
C MET A 202 22.69 12.16 -2.84
N GLY A 203 22.43 13.06 -1.89
CA GLY A 203 21.20 13.85 -1.82
C GLY A 203 20.01 13.07 -1.27
N VAL A 204 18.86 13.73 -1.18
CA VAL A 204 17.67 13.22 -0.51
C VAL A 204 17.17 11.87 -1.04
N TYR A 205 17.36 11.58 -2.32
CA TYR A 205 17.01 10.26 -2.87
C TYR A 205 17.92 9.16 -2.34
N GLY A 206 19.23 9.40 -2.27
CA GLY A 206 20.19 8.47 -1.69
C GLY A 206 19.89 8.20 -0.21
N ASP A 207 19.56 9.24 0.54
CA ASP A 207 19.16 9.13 1.95
C ASP A 207 17.90 8.28 2.10
N PHE A 208 16.92 8.48 1.20
CA PHE A 208 15.69 7.69 1.19
C PHE A 208 15.91 6.22 0.82
N VAL A 209 16.86 5.93 -0.06
CA VAL A 209 17.28 4.54 -0.37
C VAL A 209 17.94 3.90 0.86
N MET A 210 18.81 4.62 1.58
CA MET A 210 19.40 4.13 2.83
C MET A 210 18.34 3.85 3.89
N ASN A 211 17.38 4.75 4.08
CA ASN A 211 16.27 4.56 4.99
C ASN A 211 15.43 3.33 4.60
N THR A 212 15.20 3.13 3.30
CA THR A 212 14.50 1.95 2.77
C THR A 212 15.23 0.65 3.09
N ASP A 213 16.55 0.61 2.90
CA ASP A 213 17.37 -0.56 3.20
C ASP A 213 17.36 -0.88 4.70
N ALA A 214 17.49 0.14 5.55
CA ALA A 214 17.38 0.00 7.01
C ALA A 214 15.99 -0.55 7.42
N CYS A 215 14.91 -0.07 6.79
CA CYS A 215 13.57 -0.57 6.99
C CYS A 215 13.47 -2.06 6.65
N ILE A 216 14.00 -2.48 5.51
CA ILE A 216 14.03 -3.90 5.11
C ILE A 216 14.82 -4.73 6.12
N GLY A 217 15.96 -4.19 6.61
CA GLY A 217 16.78 -4.83 7.64
C GLY A 217 16.03 -5.07 8.95
N ARG A 218 15.15 -4.15 9.35
CA ARG A 218 14.31 -4.28 10.57
C ARG A 218 13.24 -5.37 10.45
N VAL A 219 12.77 -5.65 9.24
CA VAL A 219 11.71 -6.65 8.97
C VAL A 219 12.28 -8.06 8.81
N ARG A 220 13.57 -8.21 8.49
CA ARG A 220 14.27 -9.51 8.36
C ARG A 220 14.62 -10.13 9.69
#